data_08315b46d6ffd1e0d012fd49bd4c12a9
#
_entry.id   08315b46d6ffd1e0d012fd49bd4c12a9
#
_cell.length_a   1.000
_cell.length_b   1.000
_cell.length_c   1.000
_cell.angle_alpha   90.00
_cell.angle_beta   90.00
_cell.angle_gamma   90.00
#
_symmetry.space_group_name_H-M   'P 1'
#
loop_
_entity.id
_entity.type
_entity.pdbx_description
1 polymer ?
#
loop_
_entity_poly.entity_id
_entity_poly.type
_entity_poly.pdbx_seq_one_letter_code
_entity_poly.pdbx_strand_id
1 'polypeptide(L)'
;MSSKKFRPIILAGGSGKRLWPLSTKERPKQFIPFFGDFTLFDLTLQRINNRDIFKKPIIVTSEEYLSLVEESLSKTGLEVEKIFLEPEPKNTFSASVLPVMDALKRNEKERYMVMPSDHYIPFNKSFYETCTIIKNQFRKKALILLGVAPDNPSTEYGYISVDTSNEEIKRVKSFIEKPDLEKAKLLIKQPDTLWN
;
A
#
# COMPACT_ATOMS: atom_id res chain seq x y z
N MET A 1 24.88 10.73 2.42
CA MET A 1 23.60 11.18 1.82
C MET A 1 22.58 10.09 2.04
N SER A 2 21.42 10.40 2.62
CA SER A 2 20.33 9.39 2.78
C SER A 2 19.90 8.91 1.39
N SER A 3 19.80 7.60 1.21
CA SER A 3 19.29 7.00 -0.04
C SER A 3 17.93 7.60 -0.39
N LYS A 4 17.72 8.00 -1.65
CA LYS A 4 16.41 8.47 -2.11
C LYS A 4 15.38 7.33 -2.30
N LYS A 5 15.79 6.05 -2.08
CA LYS A 5 14.91 4.88 -2.21
C LYS A 5 13.88 4.83 -1.10
N PHE A 6 12.73 4.27 -1.41
CA PHE A 6 11.68 4.02 -0.42
C PHE A 6 11.92 2.72 0.32
N ARG A 7 11.59 2.69 1.61
CA ARG A 7 11.41 1.46 2.36
C ARG A 7 9.92 1.09 2.35
N PRO A 8 9.52 0.04 1.66
CA PRO A 8 8.14 -0.41 1.69
C PRO A 8 7.77 -0.91 3.10
N ILE A 9 6.57 -0.55 3.55
CA ILE A 9 5.89 -1.15 4.70
C ILE A 9 4.67 -1.86 4.13
N ILE A 10 4.69 -3.18 4.11
CA ILE A 10 3.60 -4.00 3.57
C ILE A 10 2.70 -4.42 4.71
N LEU A 11 1.42 -4.07 4.61
CA LEU A 11 0.41 -4.40 5.61
C LEU A 11 -0.29 -5.71 5.21
N ALA A 12 -0.10 -6.77 5.99
CA ALA A 12 -0.60 -8.11 5.71
C ALA A 12 -1.44 -8.72 6.86
N GLY A 13 -1.98 -7.88 7.76
CA GLY A 13 -2.76 -8.31 8.94
C GLY A 13 -4.27 -8.39 8.72
N GLY A 14 -4.80 -7.99 7.57
CA GLY A 14 -6.24 -7.96 7.32
C GLY A 14 -6.87 -9.36 7.19
N SER A 15 -8.01 -9.59 7.84
CA SER A 15 -8.71 -10.89 7.85
C SER A 15 -9.51 -11.21 6.57
N GLY A 16 -9.67 -10.27 5.64
CA GLY A 16 -10.24 -10.49 4.30
C GLY A 16 -11.65 -11.09 4.23
N LYS A 17 -12.49 -10.95 5.27
CA LYS A 17 -13.80 -11.62 5.44
C LYS A 17 -14.82 -11.42 4.31
N ARG A 18 -14.67 -10.38 3.50
CA ARG A 18 -15.65 -10.01 2.45
C ARG A 18 -15.71 -10.98 1.26
N LEU A 19 -14.74 -11.85 1.10
CA LEU A 19 -14.70 -12.84 0.01
C LEU A 19 -15.08 -14.26 0.46
N TRP A 20 -15.74 -14.38 1.62
CA TRP A 20 -16.28 -15.68 2.04
C TRP A 20 -17.20 -16.28 0.94
N PRO A 21 -17.14 -17.58 0.59
CA PRO A 21 -16.35 -18.64 1.23
C PRO A 21 -14.91 -18.80 0.73
N LEU A 22 -14.46 -17.99 -0.24
CA LEU A 22 -13.09 -18.09 -0.79
C LEU A 22 -12.03 -17.68 0.25
N SER A 23 -12.31 -16.63 1.04
CA SER A 23 -11.44 -16.24 2.15
C SER A 23 -11.94 -16.81 3.47
N THR A 24 -11.03 -17.37 4.25
CA THR A 24 -11.28 -17.88 5.60
C THR A 24 -10.39 -17.13 6.60
N LYS A 25 -10.59 -17.39 7.90
CA LYS A 25 -9.72 -16.85 8.93
C LYS A 25 -8.28 -17.35 8.78
N GLU A 26 -8.13 -18.61 8.41
CA GLU A 26 -6.83 -19.27 8.23
C GLU A 26 -6.15 -18.84 6.93
N ARG A 27 -6.93 -18.44 5.91
CA ARG A 27 -6.41 -17.99 4.61
C ARG A 27 -7.13 -16.73 4.12
N PRO A 28 -6.70 -15.55 4.59
CA PRO A 28 -7.28 -14.27 4.18
C PRO A 28 -7.05 -13.96 2.69
N LYS A 29 -7.83 -13.01 2.16
CA LYS A 29 -7.84 -12.59 0.75
C LYS A 29 -6.45 -12.45 0.13
N GLN A 30 -5.53 -11.81 0.81
CA GLN A 30 -4.20 -11.51 0.28
C GLN A 30 -3.33 -12.74 0.06
N PHE A 31 -3.66 -13.87 0.69
CA PHE A 31 -2.96 -15.15 0.58
C PHE A 31 -3.71 -16.19 -0.26
N ILE A 32 -4.77 -15.79 -0.97
CA ILE A 32 -5.48 -16.64 -1.92
C ILE A 32 -4.84 -16.51 -3.30
N PRO A 33 -4.55 -17.62 -4.02
CA PRO A 33 -4.00 -17.56 -5.37
C PRO A 33 -5.11 -17.23 -6.38
N PHE A 34 -5.25 -15.95 -6.73
CA PHE A 34 -6.21 -15.49 -7.74
C PHE A 34 -5.62 -15.48 -9.16
N PHE A 35 -4.29 -15.50 -9.29
CA PHE A 35 -3.59 -15.35 -10.56
C PHE A 35 -2.63 -16.54 -10.77
N GLY A 36 -3.18 -17.68 -11.18
CA GLY A 36 -2.43 -18.94 -11.22
C GLY A 36 -1.98 -19.32 -9.80
N ASP A 37 -0.70 -19.57 -9.62
CA ASP A 37 -0.14 -19.92 -8.32
C ASP A 37 0.19 -18.69 -7.43
N PHE A 38 0.04 -17.46 -7.96
CA PHE A 38 0.41 -16.24 -7.22
C PHE A 38 -0.75 -15.64 -6.46
N THR A 39 -0.47 -15.28 -5.21
CA THR A 39 -1.37 -14.53 -4.33
C THR A 39 -1.22 -13.02 -4.56
N LEU A 40 -2.16 -12.21 -4.08
CA LEU A 40 -2.02 -10.75 -4.10
C LEU A 40 -0.79 -10.28 -3.30
N PHE A 41 -0.47 -11.00 -2.22
CA PHE A 41 0.72 -10.72 -1.44
C PHE A 41 2.00 -11.02 -2.24
N ASP A 42 2.08 -12.18 -2.93
CA ASP A 42 3.20 -12.50 -3.81
C ASP A 42 3.41 -11.44 -4.89
N LEU A 43 2.33 -11.00 -5.54
CA LEU A 43 2.37 -9.94 -6.55
C LEU A 43 2.86 -8.61 -5.96
N THR A 44 2.50 -8.32 -4.71
CA THR A 44 2.99 -7.13 -4.02
C THR A 44 4.48 -7.23 -3.72
N LEU A 45 4.98 -8.40 -3.29
CA LEU A 45 6.41 -8.65 -3.10
C LEU A 45 7.20 -8.50 -4.41
N GLN A 46 6.70 -9.09 -5.51
CA GLN A 46 7.33 -8.98 -6.82
C GLN A 46 7.40 -7.54 -7.31
N ARG A 47 6.33 -6.75 -7.10
CA ARG A 47 6.25 -5.34 -7.48
C ARG A 47 7.32 -4.48 -6.83
N ILE A 48 7.72 -4.78 -5.61
CA ILE A 48 8.75 -4.01 -4.90
C ILE A 48 10.16 -4.57 -5.06
N ASN A 49 10.36 -5.58 -5.87
CA ASN A 49 11.68 -6.18 -6.13
C ASN A 49 12.59 -5.31 -7.02
N ASN A 50 12.17 -4.11 -7.37
CA ASN A 50 13.00 -3.13 -8.09
C ASN A 50 13.93 -2.41 -7.10
N ARG A 51 15.20 -2.84 -7.06
CA ARG A 51 16.21 -2.32 -6.13
C ARG A 51 16.68 -0.89 -6.43
N ASP A 52 16.34 -0.32 -7.58
CA ASP A 52 16.62 1.10 -7.88
C ASP A 52 15.65 2.04 -7.18
N ILE A 53 14.44 1.56 -6.90
CA ILE A 53 13.37 2.34 -6.28
C ILE A 53 13.21 1.97 -4.80
N PHE A 54 13.30 0.68 -4.47
CA PHE A 54 12.96 0.16 -3.15
C PHE A 54 14.15 -0.43 -2.41
N LYS A 55 14.16 -0.26 -1.10
CA LYS A 55 14.96 -1.00 -0.13
C LYS A 55 14.27 -2.34 0.20
N LYS A 56 14.93 -3.19 1.00
CA LYS A 56 14.28 -4.36 1.59
C LYS A 56 13.01 -3.92 2.34
N PRO A 57 11.87 -4.57 2.14
CA PRO A 57 10.62 -4.15 2.78
C PRO A 57 10.59 -4.52 4.26
N ILE A 58 9.73 -3.84 4.98
CA ILE A 58 9.23 -4.26 6.28
C ILE A 58 7.83 -4.84 6.05
N ILE A 59 7.53 -5.96 6.70
CA ILE A 59 6.20 -6.57 6.68
C ILE A 59 5.58 -6.41 8.06
N VAL A 60 4.30 -6.03 8.10
CA VAL A 60 3.51 -5.98 9.32
C VAL A 60 2.36 -6.96 9.17
N THR A 61 2.31 -7.96 10.02
CA THR A 61 1.32 -9.04 9.97
C THR A 61 0.95 -9.49 11.39
N SER A 62 -0.05 -10.35 11.53
CA SER A 62 -0.34 -11.02 12.80
C SER A 62 0.49 -12.30 12.94
N GLU A 63 0.65 -12.78 14.16
CA GLU A 63 1.32 -14.06 14.43
C GLU A 63 0.63 -15.22 13.69
N GLU A 64 -0.69 -15.17 13.59
CA GLU A 64 -1.54 -16.15 12.90
C GLU A 64 -1.18 -16.32 11.40
N TYR A 65 -0.68 -15.25 10.74
CA TYR A 65 -0.36 -15.28 9.30
C TYR A 65 1.14 -15.33 8.99
N LEU A 66 1.99 -15.47 10.02
CA LEU A 66 3.44 -15.48 9.83
C LEU A 66 3.88 -16.59 8.87
N SER A 67 3.34 -17.79 9.01
CA SER A 67 3.68 -18.92 8.12
C SER A 67 3.32 -18.66 6.65
N LEU A 68 2.20 -17.98 6.37
CA LEU A 68 1.80 -17.60 5.01
C LEU A 68 2.72 -16.53 4.42
N VAL A 69 3.19 -15.61 5.25
CA VAL A 69 4.20 -14.62 4.85
C VAL A 69 5.52 -15.31 4.50
N GLU A 70 5.99 -16.23 5.32
CA GLU A 70 7.23 -17.00 5.10
C GLU A 70 7.16 -17.87 3.84
N GLU A 71 6.02 -18.52 3.59
CA GLU A 71 5.75 -19.26 2.35
C GLU A 71 5.92 -18.36 1.12
N SER A 72 5.29 -17.18 1.14
CA SER A 72 5.39 -16.20 0.05
C SER A 72 6.79 -15.62 -0.13
N LEU A 73 7.52 -15.38 0.95
CA LEU A 73 8.91 -14.94 0.89
C LEU A 73 9.82 -16.01 0.28
N SER A 74 9.66 -17.25 0.69
CA SER A 74 10.40 -18.39 0.11
C SER A 74 10.12 -18.53 -1.38
N LYS A 75 8.86 -18.44 -1.79
CA LYS A 75 8.41 -18.54 -3.17
C LYS A 75 8.92 -17.41 -4.07
N THR A 76 8.94 -16.18 -3.56
CA THR A 76 9.37 -15.00 -4.32
C THR A 76 10.88 -14.75 -4.25
N GLY A 77 11.58 -15.39 -3.32
CA GLY A 77 13.00 -15.15 -3.05
C GLY A 77 13.32 -13.74 -2.55
N LEU A 78 12.30 -12.99 -2.07
CA LEU A 78 12.50 -11.62 -1.62
C LEU A 78 13.00 -11.58 -0.17
N GLU A 79 14.12 -10.91 0.03
CA GLU A 79 14.63 -10.63 1.37
C GLU A 79 13.93 -9.42 1.99
N VAL A 80 13.61 -9.53 3.28
CA VAL A 80 12.97 -8.48 4.08
C VAL A 80 13.98 -7.83 5.05
N GLU A 81 13.69 -6.61 5.45
CA GLU A 81 14.43 -5.95 6.54
C GLU A 81 14.00 -6.48 7.90
N LYS A 82 12.68 -6.58 8.11
CA LYS A 82 12.10 -7.01 9.38
C LYS A 82 10.63 -7.41 9.17
N ILE A 83 10.16 -8.33 9.99
CA ILE A 83 8.74 -8.64 10.14
C ILE A 83 8.31 -8.15 11.53
N PHE A 84 7.26 -7.35 11.58
CA PHE A 84 6.59 -6.96 12.81
C PHE A 84 5.32 -7.79 12.98
N LEU A 85 5.17 -8.38 14.16
CA LEU A 85 3.97 -9.12 14.52
C LEU A 85 3.07 -8.22 15.36
N GLU A 86 1.84 -8.00 14.89
CA GLU A 86 0.81 -7.32 15.66
C GLU A 86 0.10 -8.33 16.56
N PRO A 87 0.08 -8.13 17.89
CA PRO A 87 -0.63 -9.03 18.80
C PRO A 87 -2.14 -9.00 18.57
N GLU A 88 -2.67 -7.85 18.16
CA GLU A 88 -4.06 -7.63 17.75
C GLU A 88 -4.13 -6.65 16.58
N PRO A 89 -4.99 -6.89 15.58
CA PRO A 89 -5.18 -5.97 14.45
C PRO A 89 -5.75 -4.63 14.95
N LYS A 90 -4.98 -3.54 14.86
CA LYS A 90 -5.37 -2.19 15.33
C LYS A 90 -5.42 -1.16 14.20
N ASN A 91 -6.02 -1.50 13.06
CA ASN A 91 -6.14 -0.64 11.89
C ASN A 91 -4.81 -0.27 11.20
N THR A 92 -4.92 0.26 10.00
CA THR A 92 -3.82 0.67 9.11
C THR A 92 -2.83 1.63 9.77
N PHE A 93 -3.31 2.56 10.62
CA PHE A 93 -2.47 3.56 11.24
C PHE A 93 -1.42 2.95 12.18
N SER A 94 -1.84 2.09 13.12
CA SER A 94 -0.92 1.44 14.08
C SER A 94 0.13 0.62 13.36
N ALA A 95 -0.30 -0.20 12.40
CA ALA A 95 0.58 -1.03 11.58
C ALA A 95 1.61 -0.21 10.79
N SER A 96 1.22 0.98 10.30
CA SER A 96 2.12 1.86 9.55
C SER A 96 3.11 2.60 10.44
N VAL A 97 2.69 3.01 11.63
CA VAL A 97 3.50 3.83 12.54
C VAL A 97 4.54 3.01 13.30
N LEU A 98 4.24 1.75 13.64
CA LEU A 98 5.13 0.90 14.42
C LEU A 98 6.55 0.78 13.81
N PRO A 99 6.74 0.46 12.53
CA PRO A 99 8.06 0.42 11.91
C PRO A 99 8.77 1.77 11.89
N VAL A 100 8.01 2.86 11.71
CA VAL A 100 8.56 4.22 11.69
C VAL A 100 9.09 4.61 13.07
N MET A 101 8.35 4.28 14.13
CA MET A 101 8.77 4.55 15.51
C MET A 101 10.01 3.73 15.90
N ASP A 102 10.09 2.47 15.47
CA ASP A 102 11.27 1.63 15.68
C ASP A 102 12.51 2.23 14.99
N ALA A 103 12.39 2.71 13.76
CA ALA A 103 13.48 3.37 13.05
C ALA A 103 13.88 4.72 13.69
N LEU A 104 12.92 5.50 14.17
CA LEU A 104 13.21 6.75 14.89
C LEU A 104 14.01 6.52 16.17
N LYS A 105 13.73 5.45 16.92
CA LYS A 105 14.53 5.06 18.09
C LYS A 105 15.99 4.74 17.72
N ARG A 106 16.23 4.26 16.50
CA ARG A 106 17.58 3.99 15.97
C ARG A 106 18.22 5.19 15.27
N ASN A 107 17.61 6.38 15.32
CA ASN A 107 18.01 7.57 14.57
C ASN A 107 18.08 7.36 13.04
N GLU A 108 17.34 6.43 12.50
CA GLU A 108 17.26 6.19 11.06
C GLU A 108 16.28 7.17 10.41
N LYS A 109 16.72 7.80 9.33
CA LYS A 109 15.91 8.72 8.52
C LYS A 109 15.65 8.11 7.16
N GLU A 110 14.47 7.55 6.98
CA GLU A 110 14.07 6.87 5.75
C GLU A 110 12.81 7.49 5.13
N ARG A 111 12.56 7.11 3.90
CA ARG A 111 11.31 7.41 3.18
C ARG A 111 10.51 6.12 3.15
N TYR A 112 9.37 6.13 3.77
CA TYR A 112 8.50 4.97 3.82
C TYR A 112 7.43 5.05 2.74
N MET A 113 7.06 3.88 2.19
CA MET A 113 5.91 3.71 1.32
C MET A 113 5.02 2.63 1.93
N VAL A 114 3.89 3.04 2.48
CA VAL A 114 2.90 2.10 3.04
C VAL A 114 2.10 1.49 1.90
N MET A 115 2.00 0.18 1.88
CA MET A 115 1.34 -0.58 0.83
C MET A 115 0.43 -1.66 1.44
N PRO A 116 -0.86 -1.67 1.11
CA PRO A 116 -1.70 -2.83 1.42
C PRO A 116 -1.27 -4.03 0.57
N SER A 117 -1.41 -5.24 1.11
CA SER A 117 -1.05 -6.49 0.43
C SER A 117 -2.17 -7.08 -0.40
N ASP A 118 -3.38 -6.52 -0.35
CA ASP A 118 -4.58 -7.06 -0.95
C ASP A 118 -5.07 -6.28 -2.19
N HIS A 119 -4.28 -5.31 -2.66
CA HIS A 119 -4.56 -4.56 -3.88
C HIS A 119 -3.95 -5.23 -5.10
N TYR A 120 -4.79 -5.48 -6.11
CA TYR A 120 -4.31 -5.85 -7.42
C TYR A 120 -3.88 -4.60 -8.20
N ILE A 121 -2.58 -4.48 -8.41
CA ILE A 121 -2.00 -3.44 -9.27
C ILE A 121 -1.23 -4.19 -10.37
N PRO A 122 -1.65 -4.09 -11.64
CA PRO A 122 -0.95 -4.73 -12.74
C PRO A 122 0.52 -4.32 -12.78
N PHE A 123 1.39 -5.23 -13.19
CA PHE A 123 2.77 -4.89 -13.50
C PHE A 123 2.78 -3.99 -14.73
N ASN A 124 2.79 -2.70 -14.48
CA ASN A 124 2.87 -1.73 -15.55
C ASN A 124 3.96 -0.71 -15.28
N LYS A 125 4.45 -0.16 -16.36
CA LYS A 125 5.47 0.87 -16.37
C LYS A 125 5.04 2.10 -15.55
N SER A 126 3.75 2.44 -15.58
CA SER A 126 3.22 3.65 -14.93
C SER A 126 3.40 3.65 -13.40
N PHE A 127 3.31 2.49 -12.73
CA PHE A 127 3.59 2.41 -11.30
C PHE A 127 5.04 2.79 -10.97
N TYR A 128 6.01 2.27 -11.72
CA TYR A 128 7.42 2.59 -11.51
C TYR A 128 7.77 4.01 -11.91
N GLU A 129 7.14 4.54 -12.95
CA GLU A 129 7.27 5.95 -13.36
C GLU A 129 6.78 6.87 -12.25
N THR A 130 5.58 6.59 -11.69
CA THR A 130 5.03 7.33 -10.56
C THR A 130 5.96 7.28 -9.34
N CYS A 131 6.46 6.10 -8.98
CA CYS A 131 7.43 5.96 -7.90
C CYS A 131 8.72 6.75 -8.16
N THR A 132 9.16 6.81 -9.41
CA THR A 132 10.37 7.55 -9.81
C THR A 132 10.14 9.06 -9.71
N ILE A 133 8.99 9.56 -10.14
CA ILE A 133 8.59 10.96 -9.98
C ILE A 133 8.62 11.35 -8.51
N ILE A 134 7.94 10.57 -7.65
CA ILE A 134 7.91 10.83 -6.21
C ILE A 134 9.32 10.77 -5.62
N LYS A 135 10.12 9.77 -5.99
CA LYS A 135 11.51 9.63 -5.52
C LYS A 135 12.34 10.89 -5.80
N ASN A 136 12.16 11.50 -6.95
CA ASN A 136 12.91 12.68 -7.39
C ASN A 136 12.36 13.98 -6.82
N GLN A 137 11.05 14.12 -6.68
CA GLN A 137 10.36 15.34 -6.26
C GLN A 137 10.00 15.35 -4.77
N PHE A 138 10.22 14.25 -4.04
CA PHE A 138 9.84 14.14 -2.63
C PHE A 138 10.46 15.26 -1.79
N ARG A 139 9.62 16.06 -1.17
CA ARG A 139 10.01 17.12 -0.23
C ARG A 139 9.98 16.59 1.21
N LYS A 140 10.93 17.03 2.03
CA LYS A 140 10.93 16.69 3.47
C LYS A 140 9.63 17.17 4.13
N LYS A 141 9.08 16.36 5.05
CA LYS A 141 7.86 16.64 5.80
C LYS A 141 6.58 16.66 4.93
N ALA A 142 6.53 15.85 3.88
CA ALA A 142 5.33 15.67 3.08
C ALA A 142 4.77 14.25 3.24
N LEU A 143 3.45 14.15 3.32
CA LEU A 143 2.71 12.91 3.12
C LEU A 143 2.20 12.93 1.68
N ILE A 144 2.47 11.86 0.93
CA ILE A 144 2.05 11.72 -0.47
C ILE A 144 1.05 10.58 -0.55
N LEU A 145 -0.09 10.83 -1.16
CA LEU A 145 -1.10 9.82 -1.47
C LEU A 145 -0.98 9.43 -2.95
N LEU A 146 -1.14 8.14 -3.24
CA LEU A 146 -1.27 7.67 -4.61
C LEU A 146 -2.77 7.66 -4.96
N GLY A 147 -3.12 8.35 -6.04
CA GLY A 147 -4.49 8.41 -6.51
C GLY A 147 -4.66 7.69 -7.84
N VAL A 148 -5.82 7.07 -8.04
CA VAL A 148 -6.23 6.41 -9.28
C VAL A 148 -7.48 7.10 -9.81
N ALA A 149 -7.56 7.31 -11.13
CA ALA A 149 -8.75 7.89 -11.76
C ALA A 149 -9.97 6.98 -11.52
N PRO A 150 -11.07 7.49 -10.98
CA PRO A 150 -12.27 6.71 -10.74
C PRO A 150 -12.99 6.39 -12.06
N ASP A 151 -13.50 5.16 -12.20
CA ASP A 151 -14.30 4.72 -13.34
C ASP A 151 -15.77 4.46 -12.99
N ASN A 152 -16.09 4.36 -11.69
CA ASN A 152 -17.44 4.14 -11.19
C ASN A 152 -17.62 4.78 -9.79
N PRO A 153 -18.87 4.98 -9.30
CA PRO A 153 -19.12 5.56 -7.97
C PRO A 153 -19.00 4.50 -6.86
N SER A 154 -17.78 4.11 -6.49
CA SER A 154 -17.53 3.14 -5.41
C SER A 154 -17.73 3.76 -4.03
N THR A 155 -18.36 3.01 -3.12
CA THR A 155 -18.46 3.34 -1.70
C THR A 155 -17.38 2.67 -0.84
N GLU A 156 -16.46 1.92 -1.48
CA GLU A 156 -15.43 1.14 -0.79
C GLU A 156 -14.09 1.86 -0.70
N TYR A 157 -13.90 2.96 -1.42
CA TYR A 157 -12.65 3.69 -1.52
C TYR A 157 -12.72 5.08 -0.89
N GLY A 158 -11.54 5.60 -0.50
CA GLY A 158 -11.37 7.00 -0.21
C GLY A 158 -11.36 7.84 -1.49
N TYR A 159 -11.82 9.06 -1.43
CA TYR A 159 -11.82 10.03 -2.53
C TYR A 159 -10.92 11.21 -2.18
N ILE A 160 -9.98 11.51 -3.06
CA ILE A 160 -9.06 12.64 -2.94
C ILE A 160 -9.47 13.69 -3.97
N SER A 161 -9.76 14.92 -3.53
CA SER A 161 -9.83 16.06 -4.44
C SER A 161 -8.48 16.78 -4.45
N VAL A 162 -7.97 17.08 -5.64
CA VAL A 162 -6.68 17.74 -5.82
C VAL A 162 -6.83 19.13 -6.45
N ASP A 163 -5.77 19.92 -6.46
CA ASP A 163 -5.78 21.17 -7.21
C ASP A 163 -5.69 20.91 -8.73
N THR A 164 -6.04 21.94 -9.51
CA THR A 164 -6.04 21.90 -10.98
C THR A 164 -4.68 22.31 -11.57
N SER A 165 -3.60 22.28 -10.77
CA SER A 165 -2.27 22.59 -11.25
C SER A 165 -1.81 21.56 -12.29
N ASN A 166 -0.91 21.98 -13.19
CA ASN A 166 -0.26 21.09 -14.16
C ASN A 166 0.94 20.34 -13.56
N GLU A 167 1.10 20.37 -12.24
CA GLU A 167 2.18 19.66 -11.55
C GLU A 167 1.88 18.16 -11.50
N GLU A 168 2.92 17.32 -11.62
CA GLU A 168 2.82 15.86 -11.49
C GLU A 168 2.41 15.44 -10.08
N ILE A 169 2.87 16.18 -9.05
CA ILE A 169 2.45 15.99 -7.65
C ILE A 169 1.56 17.16 -7.27
N LYS A 170 0.27 16.90 -7.17
CA LYS A 170 -0.77 17.90 -6.90
C LYS A 170 -1.02 18.05 -5.40
N ARG A 171 -1.48 19.21 -5.00
CA ARG A 171 -1.90 19.45 -3.61
C ARG A 171 -3.28 18.86 -3.37
N VAL A 172 -3.41 18.10 -2.27
CA VAL A 172 -4.70 17.58 -1.80
C VAL A 172 -5.51 18.72 -1.20
N LYS A 173 -6.74 18.90 -1.67
CA LYS A 173 -7.73 19.85 -1.14
C LYS A 173 -8.59 19.21 -0.06
N SER A 174 -9.06 17.99 -0.31
CA SER A 174 -9.89 17.25 0.63
C SER A 174 -9.73 15.74 0.45
N PHE A 175 -10.05 15.00 1.51
CA PHE A 175 -10.11 13.54 1.52
C PHE A 175 -11.44 13.13 2.16
N ILE A 176 -12.16 12.23 1.50
CA ILE A 176 -13.44 11.70 1.97
C ILE A 176 -13.36 10.19 1.97
N GLU A 177 -13.37 9.59 3.16
CA GLU A 177 -13.30 8.14 3.33
C GLU A 177 -14.68 7.53 3.09
N LYS A 178 -14.78 6.57 2.17
CA LYS A 178 -15.95 5.72 1.91
C LYS A 178 -17.28 6.48 1.94
N PRO A 179 -17.50 7.42 1.00
CA PRO A 179 -18.75 8.18 0.94
C PRO A 179 -19.95 7.26 0.66
N ASP A 180 -21.14 7.75 0.95
CA ASP A 180 -22.35 7.09 0.45
C ASP A 180 -22.42 7.17 -1.09
N LEU A 181 -23.34 6.38 -1.67
CA LEU A 181 -23.46 6.25 -3.12
C LEU A 181 -23.80 7.59 -3.82
N GLU A 182 -24.66 8.40 -3.22
CA GLU A 182 -25.08 9.68 -3.81
C GLU A 182 -23.90 10.65 -3.83
N LYS A 183 -23.13 10.71 -2.76
CA LYS A 183 -21.92 11.53 -2.70
C LYS A 183 -20.83 11.00 -3.63
N ALA A 184 -20.66 9.68 -3.74
CA ALA A 184 -19.72 9.07 -4.69
C ALA A 184 -20.06 9.44 -6.13
N LYS A 185 -21.36 9.41 -6.54
CA LYS A 185 -21.82 9.83 -7.86
C LYS A 185 -21.53 11.31 -8.16
N LEU A 186 -21.56 12.16 -7.14
CA LEU A 186 -21.21 13.59 -7.30
C LEU A 186 -19.68 13.78 -7.44
N LEU A 187 -18.91 13.06 -6.66
CA LEU A 187 -17.46 13.16 -6.64
C LEU A 187 -16.83 12.75 -7.97
N ILE A 188 -17.26 11.62 -8.56
CA ILE A 188 -16.69 11.15 -9.84
C ILE A 188 -16.96 12.07 -11.04
N LYS A 189 -17.92 12.99 -10.93
CA LYS A 189 -18.18 14.00 -11.97
C LYS A 189 -17.16 15.15 -11.94
N GLN A 190 -16.38 15.25 -10.89
CA GLN A 190 -15.36 16.30 -10.74
C GLN A 190 -14.04 15.81 -11.35
N PRO A 191 -13.44 16.56 -12.29
CA PRO A 191 -12.25 16.11 -13.03
C PRO A 191 -10.98 16.03 -12.16
N ASP A 192 -11.00 16.62 -10.98
CA ASP A 192 -9.91 16.68 -10.02
C ASP A 192 -10.06 15.65 -8.88
N THR A 193 -10.93 14.66 -9.06
CA THR A 193 -11.17 13.60 -8.08
C THR A 193 -10.43 12.30 -8.42
N LEU A 194 -9.81 11.70 -7.43
CA LEU A 194 -9.09 10.44 -7.53
C LEU A 194 -9.54 9.50 -6.40
N TRP A 195 -9.45 8.18 -6.62
CA TRP A 195 -9.54 7.19 -5.54
C TRP A 195 -8.22 7.01 -4.80
N ASN A 196 -8.33 6.67 -3.52
CA ASN A 196 -7.19 6.22 -2.69
C ASN A 196 -7.54 4.94 -1.93
#